data_0ad5f9dcc568b9b1e523cb4fee24deed
#
_entry.id   0ad5f9dcc568b9b1e523cb4fee24deed
#
_cell.length_a   1.000
_cell.length_b   1.000
_cell.length_c   1.000
_cell.angle_alpha   90.00
_cell.angle_beta   90.00
_cell.angle_gamma   90.00
#
_symmetry.space_group_name_H-M   'P 1'
#
loop_
_entity.id
_entity.type
_entity.pdbx_description
1 polymer ?
#
loop_
_entity_poly.entity_id
_entity_poly.type
_entity_poly.pdbx_seq_one_letter_code
_entity_poly.pdbx_strand_id
1 'polypeptide(L)'
;LVGSEMCIRDSYGRSVSELVEDVQLIKSTVMRQLLDNMYLTNNNRMAVMDGMVNLDDLLTSRPGGVVRTKQPPNQVMMPMQSQTISQQAFPLLEYLDTVRETRTGITRYNQGLDADSLNKTATGVNAIMTQSQMRMELIARVFAETGIKDLFRRIFELTCKYQDKERIVEFLAVQKRME
;
A
#
# COMPACT_ATOMS: atom_id res chain seq x y z
N LEU A 1 17.54 -6.44 -7.39
CA LEU A 1 17.39 -6.22 -8.84
C LEU A 1 16.85 -4.81 -9.17
N VAL A 2 16.11 -4.17 -8.27
CA VAL A 2 15.56 -2.82 -8.49
C VAL A 2 16.64 -1.74 -8.53
N GLY A 3 17.74 -1.93 -7.81
CA GLY A 3 18.83 -0.96 -7.78
C GLY A 3 19.78 -1.02 -8.97
N SER A 4 19.86 -2.14 -9.71
CA SER A 4 20.79 -2.30 -10.82
C SER A 4 20.28 -1.72 -12.15
N GLU A 5 18.97 -1.64 -12.33
CA GLU A 5 18.38 -1.04 -13.53
C GLU A 5 18.38 0.49 -13.50
N MET A 6 18.45 1.07 -12.30
CA MET A 6 18.42 2.52 -12.14
C MET A 6 19.66 3.26 -12.65
N CYS A 7 20.80 2.57 -12.81
CA CYS A 7 22.08 3.24 -13.02
C CYS A 7 22.66 3.16 -14.41
N ILE A 8 22.13 2.31 -15.30
CA ILE A 8 22.85 2.00 -16.55
C ILE A 8 22.22 2.62 -17.80
N ARG A 9 20.95 2.97 -17.81
CA ARG A 9 20.28 3.43 -19.05
C ARG A 9 19.30 4.59 -18.94
N ASP A 10 18.84 4.97 -17.75
CA ASP A 10 17.81 6.00 -17.61
C ASP A 10 18.30 7.19 -16.78
N SER A 11 18.01 8.39 -17.28
CA SER A 11 18.28 9.64 -16.58
C SER A 11 17.44 9.82 -15.30
N TYR A 12 16.45 8.96 -15.09
CA TYR A 12 15.52 9.00 -13.95
C TYR A 12 15.53 7.70 -13.19
N GLY A 13 15.81 7.76 -11.90
CA GLY A 13 15.66 6.62 -10.98
C GLY A 13 14.19 6.38 -10.64
N ARG A 14 13.80 5.12 -10.49
CA ARG A 14 12.47 4.77 -9.97
C ARG A 14 12.44 4.91 -8.45
N SER A 15 11.38 5.55 -7.95
CA SER A 15 11.15 5.63 -6.51
C SER A 15 10.56 4.31 -5.96
N VAL A 16 10.72 4.09 -4.66
CA VAL A 16 10.06 2.95 -3.99
C VAL A 16 8.53 3.04 -4.12
N SER A 17 7.99 4.25 -4.20
CA SER A 17 6.56 4.50 -4.39
C SER A 17 6.06 4.01 -5.75
N GLU A 18 6.84 4.20 -6.82
CA GLU A 18 6.47 3.72 -8.17
C GLU A 18 6.39 2.20 -8.26
N LEU A 19 7.16 1.49 -7.44
CA LEU A 19 7.13 0.03 -7.40
C LEU A 19 5.83 -0.54 -6.86
N VAL A 20 5.07 0.25 -6.11
CA VAL A 20 3.83 -0.18 -5.45
C VAL A 20 2.61 0.61 -5.89
N GLU A 21 2.77 1.57 -6.78
CA GLU A 21 1.69 2.42 -7.27
C GLU A 21 0.53 1.61 -7.87
N ASP A 22 0.84 0.64 -8.73
CA ASP A 22 -0.13 -0.26 -9.34
C ASP A 22 -0.90 -1.07 -8.30
N VAL A 23 -0.20 -1.63 -7.31
CA VAL A 23 -0.80 -2.38 -6.21
C VAL A 23 -1.71 -1.49 -5.37
N GLN A 24 -1.30 -0.25 -5.11
CA GLN A 24 -2.09 0.72 -4.34
C GLN A 24 -3.35 1.14 -5.09
N LEU A 25 -3.27 1.34 -6.40
CA LEU A 25 -4.42 1.65 -7.24
C LEU A 25 -5.44 0.50 -7.25
N ILE A 26 -4.97 -0.74 -7.45
CA ILE A 26 -5.83 -1.93 -7.40
C ILE A 26 -6.49 -2.05 -6.03
N LYS A 27 -5.71 -1.93 -4.95
CA LYS A 27 -6.21 -2.01 -3.57
C LYS A 27 -7.29 -0.97 -3.29
N SER A 28 -7.07 0.26 -3.73
CA SER A 28 -8.03 1.36 -3.58
C SER A 28 -9.32 1.10 -4.37
N THR A 29 -9.20 0.54 -5.57
CA THR A 29 -10.35 0.19 -6.41
C THR A 29 -11.17 -0.94 -5.79
N VAL A 30 -10.51 -2.01 -5.33
CA VAL A 30 -11.18 -3.13 -4.66
C VAL A 30 -11.88 -2.67 -3.38
N MET A 31 -11.25 -1.79 -2.60
CA MET A 31 -11.86 -1.24 -1.39
C MET A 31 -13.11 -0.42 -1.70
N ARG A 32 -13.08 0.42 -2.74
CA ARG A 32 -14.27 1.18 -3.18
C ARG A 32 -15.38 0.26 -3.62
N GLN A 33 -15.08 -0.75 -4.44
CA GLN A 33 -16.06 -1.74 -4.89
C GLN A 33 -16.66 -2.53 -3.72
N LEU A 34 -15.86 -2.86 -2.70
CA LEU A 34 -16.34 -3.50 -1.49
C LEU A 34 -17.32 -2.62 -0.72
N LEU A 35 -16.99 -1.34 -0.55
CA LEU A 35 -17.88 -0.36 0.10
C LEU A 35 -19.18 -0.18 -0.68
N ASP A 36 -19.10 -0.03 -2.01
CA ASP A 36 -20.27 0.08 -2.87
C ASP A 36 -21.15 -1.17 -2.78
N ASN A 37 -20.54 -2.35 -2.77
CA ASN A 37 -21.27 -3.61 -2.57
C ASN A 37 -21.95 -3.67 -1.21
N MET A 38 -21.30 -3.22 -0.15
CA MET A 38 -21.90 -3.15 1.19
C MET A 38 -23.10 -2.19 1.21
N TYR A 39 -23.00 -1.04 0.55
CA TYR A 39 -24.14 -0.12 0.41
C TYR A 39 -25.30 -0.73 -0.33
N LEU A 40 -25.04 -1.42 -1.46
CA LEU A 40 -26.07 -2.10 -2.24
C LEU A 40 -26.68 -3.28 -1.50
N THR A 41 -25.91 -3.97 -0.69
CA THR A 41 -26.38 -5.11 0.11
C THR A 41 -27.24 -4.64 1.29
N ASN A 42 -26.87 -3.55 1.95
CA ASN A 42 -27.62 -2.96 3.05
C ASN A 42 -28.90 -2.27 2.57
N ASN A 43 -28.87 -1.67 1.38
CA ASN A 43 -30.01 -0.99 0.77
C ASN A 43 -30.41 -1.72 -0.51
N ASN A 44 -30.94 -2.92 -0.36
CA ASN A 44 -31.38 -3.74 -1.48
C ASN A 44 -32.47 -3.02 -2.30
N ARG A 45 -32.27 -2.97 -3.60
CA ARG A 45 -33.32 -2.53 -4.52
C ARG A 45 -34.43 -3.55 -4.53
N MET A 46 -35.67 -3.06 -4.53
CA MET A 46 -36.85 -3.92 -4.63
C MET A 46 -37.56 -3.63 -5.95
N ALA A 47 -37.87 -4.68 -6.71
CA ALA A 47 -38.80 -4.59 -7.81
C ALA A 47 -40.22 -4.75 -7.25
N VAL A 48 -41.09 -3.77 -7.50
CA VAL A 48 -42.46 -3.77 -7.00
C VAL A 48 -43.45 -3.59 -8.18
N MET A 49 -44.58 -4.23 -8.09
CA MET A 49 -45.69 -4.01 -9.03
C MET A 49 -46.34 -2.65 -8.76
N ASP A 50 -46.42 -1.83 -9.79
CA ASP A 50 -47.00 -0.49 -9.70
C ASP A 50 -48.46 -0.57 -9.23
N GLY A 51 -48.81 0.34 -8.32
CA GLY A 51 -50.18 0.45 -7.76
C GLY A 51 -50.58 -0.62 -6.74
N MET A 52 -49.79 -1.67 -6.51
CA MET A 52 -50.09 -2.77 -5.57
C MET A 52 -49.42 -2.63 -4.23
N VAL A 53 -48.38 -1.77 -4.13
CA VAL A 53 -47.62 -1.53 -2.91
C VAL A 53 -47.66 -0.04 -2.57
N ASN A 54 -47.76 0.29 -1.30
CA ASN A 54 -47.62 1.67 -0.85
C ASN A 54 -46.12 2.05 -0.85
N LEU A 55 -45.74 2.91 -1.81
CA LEU A 55 -44.35 3.37 -2.00
C LEU A 55 -43.83 4.18 -0.81
N ASP A 56 -44.69 4.95 -0.17
CA ASP A 56 -44.30 5.78 0.99
C ASP A 56 -43.87 4.91 2.19
N ASP A 57 -44.60 3.80 2.42
CA ASP A 57 -44.24 2.84 3.46
C ASP A 57 -42.93 2.09 3.12
N LEU A 58 -42.69 1.82 1.82
CA LEU A 58 -41.49 1.12 1.35
C LEU A 58 -40.25 2.01 1.42
N LEU A 59 -40.38 3.28 1.05
CA LEU A 59 -39.26 4.24 1.08
C LEU A 59 -38.88 4.67 2.50
N THR A 60 -39.82 4.56 3.45
CA THR A 60 -39.57 4.90 4.84
C THR A 60 -38.97 3.72 5.59
N SER A 61 -37.64 3.60 5.61
CA SER A 61 -36.92 2.58 6.35
C SER A 61 -36.96 2.87 7.86
N ARG A 62 -37.86 2.21 8.60
CA ARG A 62 -37.93 2.26 10.07
C ARG A 62 -37.77 0.87 10.65
N PRO A 63 -37.05 0.71 11.78
CA PRO A 63 -37.05 -0.55 12.51
C PRO A 63 -38.49 -0.92 12.92
N GLY A 64 -38.95 -2.10 12.54
CA GLY A 64 -40.34 -2.54 12.81
C GLY A 64 -41.40 -1.90 11.93
N GLY A 65 -41.03 -1.20 10.84
CA GLY A 65 -41.98 -0.63 9.87
C GLY A 65 -42.80 -1.71 9.16
N VAL A 66 -44.06 -1.41 8.86
CA VAL A 66 -44.99 -2.29 8.15
C VAL A 66 -45.26 -1.71 6.78
N VAL A 67 -44.99 -2.50 5.73
CA VAL A 67 -45.29 -2.13 4.34
C VAL A 67 -46.65 -2.71 3.97
N ARG A 68 -47.58 -1.86 3.56
CA ARG A 68 -48.94 -2.26 3.16
C ARG A 68 -48.99 -2.68 1.69
N THR A 69 -49.49 -3.89 1.45
CA THR A 69 -49.64 -4.47 0.09
C THR A 69 -51.05 -4.91 -0.12
N LYS A 70 -51.57 -4.78 -1.36
CA LYS A 70 -52.93 -5.22 -1.76
C LYS A 70 -53.00 -6.71 -2.07
N GLN A 71 -51.87 -7.35 -2.35
CA GLN A 71 -51.74 -8.78 -2.69
C GLN A 71 -50.58 -9.39 -1.85
N PRO A 72 -50.47 -10.74 -1.86
CA PRO A 72 -49.41 -11.41 -1.12
C PRO A 72 -47.99 -10.85 -1.46
N PRO A 73 -47.15 -10.50 -0.50
CA PRO A 73 -45.88 -9.85 -0.71
C PRO A 73 -44.96 -10.56 -1.70
N ASN A 74 -44.97 -11.89 -1.70
CA ASN A 74 -44.13 -12.71 -2.59
C ASN A 74 -44.42 -12.57 -4.07
N GLN A 75 -45.62 -12.08 -4.42
CA GLN A 75 -46.03 -11.90 -5.81
C GLN A 75 -45.82 -10.45 -6.29
N VAL A 76 -45.81 -9.51 -5.35
CA VAL A 76 -45.84 -8.07 -5.64
C VAL A 76 -44.51 -7.41 -5.44
N MET A 77 -43.64 -7.99 -4.55
CA MET A 77 -42.34 -7.46 -4.24
C MET A 77 -41.28 -8.55 -4.44
N MET A 78 -40.25 -8.21 -5.20
CA MET A 78 -39.10 -9.09 -5.40
C MET A 78 -37.81 -8.33 -5.01
N PRO A 79 -37.08 -8.79 -4.00
CA PRO A 79 -35.80 -8.18 -3.69
C PRO A 79 -34.78 -8.49 -4.78
N MET A 80 -34.12 -7.47 -5.31
CA MET A 80 -32.99 -7.63 -6.23
C MET A 80 -31.76 -7.94 -5.39
N GLN A 81 -31.43 -9.22 -5.28
CA GLN A 81 -30.30 -9.66 -4.47
C GLN A 81 -28.97 -9.23 -5.11
N SER A 82 -28.20 -8.42 -4.39
CA SER A 82 -26.79 -8.18 -4.70
C SER A 82 -25.95 -9.25 -3.97
N GLN A 83 -25.15 -9.98 -4.71
CA GLN A 83 -24.23 -10.95 -4.10
C GLN A 83 -23.18 -10.22 -3.26
N THR A 84 -22.93 -10.73 -2.06
CA THR A 84 -21.89 -10.19 -1.18
C THR A 84 -20.53 -10.70 -1.61
N ILE A 85 -19.65 -9.80 -2.02
CA ILE A 85 -18.29 -10.11 -2.46
C ILE A 85 -17.24 -9.99 -1.34
N SER A 86 -17.66 -9.62 -0.13
CA SER A 86 -16.76 -9.35 1.00
C SER A 86 -15.87 -10.54 1.34
N GLN A 87 -16.40 -11.77 1.32
CA GLN A 87 -15.64 -12.97 1.64
C GLN A 87 -14.47 -13.22 0.68
N GLN A 88 -14.60 -12.81 -0.57
CA GLN A 88 -13.55 -12.96 -1.59
C GLN A 88 -12.60 -11.77 -1.63
N ALA A 89 -13.07 -10.59 -1.24
CA ALA A 89 -12.28 -9.35 -1.30
C ALA A 89 -11.21 -9.30 -0.20
N PHE A 90 -11.47 -9.80 1.00
CA PHE A 90 -10.50 -9.77 2.10
C PHE A 90 -9.22 -10.57 1.81
N PRO A 91 -9.28 -11.83 1.34
CA PRO A 91 -8.09 -12.57 0.97
C PRO A 91 -7.29 -11.89 -0.16
N LEU A 92 -7.98 -11.24 -1.12
CA LEU A 92 -7.33 -10.49 -2.18
C LEU A 92 -6.58 -9.28 -1.62
N LEU A 93 -7.18 -8.54 -0.69
CA LEU A 93 -6.52 -7.39 -0.05
C LEU A 93 -5.27 -7.82 0.73
N GLU A 94 -5.33 -8.94 1.43
CA GLU A 94 -4.19 -9.52 2.16
C GLU A 94 -3.09 -9.97 1.19
N TYR A 95 -3.46 -10.60 0.09
CA TYR A 95 -2.51 -10.96 -0.97
C TYR A 95 -1.81 -9.73 -1.55
N LEU A 96 -2.55 -8.65 -1.82
CA LEU A 96 -1.97 -7.39 -2.30
C LEU A 96 -1.00 -6.77 -1.27
N ASP A 97 -1.28 -6.88 0.02
CA ASP A 97 -0.33 -6.46 1.07
C ASP A 97 0.95 -7.29 1.04
N THR A 98 0.84 -8.60 0.86
CA THR A 98 2.00 -9.48 0.71
C THR A 98 2.83 -9.13 -0.54
N VAL A 99 2.18 -8.82 -1.66
CA VAL A 99 2.86 -8.37 -2.88
C VAL A 99 3.60 -7.05 -2.64
N ARG A 100 2.98 -6.10 -1.93
CA ARG A 100 3.61 -4.83 -1.56
C ARG A 100 4.87 -5.06 -0.71
N GLU A 101 4.77 -5.89 0.32
CA GLU A 101 5.90 -6.23 1.19
C GLU A 101 7.04 -6.91 0.41
N THR A 102 6.70 -7.83 -0.49
CA THR A 102 7.69 -8.53 -1.32
C THR A 102 8.40 -7.58 -2.28
N ARG A 103 7.69 -6.64 -2.89
CA ARG A 103 8.27 -5.67 -3.84
C ARG A 103 9.16 -4.65 -3.15
N THR A 104 8.72 -4.12 -2.00
CA THR A 104 9.47 -3.08 -1.28
C THR A 104 10.57 -3.66 -0.38
N GLY A 105 10.38 -4.87 0.13
CA GLY A 105 11.22 -5.46 1.18
C GLY A 105 10.95 -4.88 2.58
N ILE A 106 9.95 -4.01 2.71
CA ILE A 106 9.53 -3.45 4.00
C ILE A 106 8.37 -4.29 4.52
N THR A 107 8.65 -5.12 5.51
CA THR A 107 7.68 -6.02 6.14
C THR A 107 7.03 -5.38 7.36
N ARG A 108 5.91 -5.94 7.83
CA ARG A 108 5.24 -5.55 9.09
C ARG A 108 6.19 -5.63 10.29
N TYR A 109 7.13 -6.58 10.27
CA TYR A 109 8.14 -6.74 11.34
C TYR A 109 9.03 -5.50 11.48
N ASN A 110 9.41 -4.87 10.36
CA ASN A 110 10.22 -3.65 10.39
C ASN A 110 9.47 -2.43 10.93
N GLN A 111 8.15 -2.47 10.89
CA GLN A 111 7.29 -1.41 11.40
C GLN A 111 6.89 -1.61 12.87
N GLY A 112 7.29 -2.71 13.50
CA GLY A 112 6.93 -3.02 14.89
C GLY A 112 5.44 -3.33 15.10
N LEU A 113 4.68 -3.58 14.03
CA LEU A 113 3.21 -3.72 14.07
C LEU A 113 2.73 -5.17 14.20
N ASP A 114 3.63 -6.15 14.22
CA ASP A 114 3.24 -7.55 14.26
C ASP A 114 3.27 -8.11 15.68
N ALA A 115 2.08 -8.26 16.27
CA ALA A 115 1.90 -8.88 17.58
C ALA A 115 2.20 -10.40 17.56
N ASP A 116 2.13 -11.05 16.39
CA ASP A 116 2.43 -12.49 16.23
C ASP A 116 3.94 -12.79 16.36
N SER A 117 4.77 -11.75 16.29
CA SER A 117 6.21 -11.87 16.54
C SER A 117 6.55 -12.27 17.98
N LEU A 118 5.65 -12.05 18.92
CA LEU A 118 5.82 -12.41 20.34
C LEU A 118 5.93 -13.92 20.57
N ASN A 119 5.40 -14.72 19.65
CA ASN A 119 5.44 -16.19 19.69
C ASN A 119 6.64 -16.81 18.95
N LYS A 120 7.49 -15.98 18.32
CA LYS A 120 8.69 -16.42 17.61
C LYS A 120 9.92 -16.23 18.49
N THR A 121 10.86 -17.17 18.39
CA THR A 121 12.14 -17.05 19.10
C THR A 121 12.86 -15.77 18.71
N ALA A 122 13.46 -15.07 19.67
CA ALA A 122 14.21 -13.83 19.47
C ALA A 122 15.26 -13.96 18.34
N THR A 123 15.87 -15.12 18.20
CA THR A 123 16.81 -15.44 17.12
C THR A 123 16.17 -15.42 15.73
N GLY A 124 14.94 -15.94 15.59
CA GLY A 124 14.21 -15.95 14.34
C GLY A 124 13.78 -14.54 13.90
N VAL A 125 13.32 -13.73 14.84
CA VAL A 125 12.94 -12.32 14.58
C VAL A 125 14.17 -11.51 14.16
N ASN A 126 15.29 -11.66 14.86
CA ASN A 126 16.55 -10.99 14.50
C ASN A 126 17.05 -11.39 13.12
N ALA A 127 16.93 -12.66 12.72
CA ALA A 127 17.33 -13.12 11.39
C ALA A 127 16.48 -12.47 10.28
N ILE A 128 15.16 -12.35 10.47
CA ILE A 128 14.25 -11.69 9.51
C ILE A 128 14.56 -10.18 9.42
N MET A 129 14.78 -9.52 10.56
CA MET A 129 15.15 -8.11 10.58
C MET A 129 16.48 -7.86 9.87
N THR A 130 17.47 -8.73 10.10
CA THR A 130 18.79 -8.63 9.46
C THR A 130 18.68 -8.77 7.93
N GLN A 131 17.89 -9.71 7.43
CA GLN A 131 17.68 -9.86 5.98
C GLN A 131 17.00 -8.65 5.34
N SER A 132 16.03 -8.08 6.03
CA SER A 132 15.36 -6.86 5.57
C SER A 132 16.33 -5.66 5.56
N GLN A 133 17.17 -5.53 6.58
CA GLN A 133 18.20 -4.51 6.64
C GLN A 133 19.24 -4.65 5.53
N MET A 134 19.65 -5.87 5.18
CA MET A 134 20.58 -6.11 4.06
C MET A 134 20.05 -5.58 2.73
N ARG A 135 18.74 -5.67 2.48
CA ARG A 135 18.13 -5.13 1.27
C ARG A 135 18.14 -3.60 1.25
N MET A 136 17.83 -2.98 2.38
CA MET A 136 17.93 -1.53 2.53
C MET A 136 19.37 -1.02 2.41
N GLU A 137 20.32 -1.76 2.99
CA GLU A 137 21.75 -1.46 2.86
C GLU A 137 22.22 -1.57 1.40
N LEU A 138 21.75 -2.57 0.65
CA LEU A 138 22.06 -2.68 -0.77
C LEU A 138 21.59 -1.45 -1.57
N ILE A 139 20.38 -0.98 -1.31
CA ILE A 139 19.84 0.22 -1.95
C ILE A 139 20.68 1.44 -1.59
N ALA A 140 21.00 1.63 -0.30
CA ALA A 140 21.86 2.72 0.18
C ALA A 140 23.26 2.67 -0.45
N ARG A 141 23.85 1.48 -0.54
CA ARG A 141 25.16 1.27 -1.16
C ARG A 141 25.16 1.60 -2.66
N VAL A 142 24.10 1.22 -3.38
CA VAL A 142 23.94 1.59 -4.80
C VAL A 142 23.89 3.11 -4.96
N PHE A 143 23.11 3.81 -4.14
CA PHE A 143 23.10 5.27 -4.15
C PHE A 143 24.47 5.89 -3.86
N ALA A 144 25.15 5.38 -2.86
CA ALA A 144 26.47 5.89 -2.45
C ALA A 144 27.52 5.69 -3.56
N GLU A 145 27.58 4.51 -4.15
CA GLU A 145 28.60 4.16 -5.14
C GLU A 145 28.37 4.77 -6.53
N THR A 146 27.13 5.08 -6.87
CA THR A 146 26.78 5.64 -8.18
C THR A 146 26.61 7.15 -8.14
N GLY A 147 25.47 7.64 -7.68
CA GLY A 147 25.11 9.05 -7.76
C GLY A 147 25.91 9.94 -6.84
N ILE A 148 26.07 9.55 -5.56
CA ILE A 148 26.73 10.39 -4.56
C ILE A 148 28.23 10.47 -4.84
N LYS A 149 28.86 9.37 -5.16
CA LYS A 149 30.29 9.32 -5.49
C LYS A 149 30.64 10.20 -6.68
N ASP A 150 29.85 10.13 -7.75
CA ASP A 150 30.07 10.93 -8.94
C ASP A 150 29.77 12.40 -8.70
N LEU A 151 28.75 12.73 -7.89
CA LEU A 151 28.48 14.09 -7.45
C LEU A 151 29.67 14.69 -6.71
N PHE A 152 30.20 13.97 -5.71
CA PHE A 152 31.36 14.45 -4.94
C PHE A 152 32.62 14.57 -5.79
N ARG A 153 32.86 13.67 -6.73
CA ARG A 153 33.96 13.81 -7.69
C ARG A 153 33.82 15.08 -8.52
N ARG A 154 32.62 15.37 -9.02
CA ARG A 154 32.36 16.57 -9.80
C ARG A 154 32.52 17.85 -8.96
N ILE A 155 32.04 17.85 -7.72
CA ILE A 155 32.23 18.96 -6.80
C ILE A 155 33.74 19.17 -6.56
N PHE A 156 34.49 18.11 -6.33
CA PHE A 156 35.94 18.19 -6.11
C PHE A 156 36.65 18.76 -7.34
N GLU A 157 36.36 18.27 -8.55
CA GLU A 157 36.92 18.80 -9.80
C GLU A 157 36.64 20.32 -9.96
N LEU A 158 35.38 20.73 -9.71
CA LEU A 158 35.00 22.14 -9.78
C LEU A 158 35.68 22.99 -8.71
N THR A 159 35.79 22.44 -7.50
CA THR A 159 36.50 23.13 -6.41
C THR A 159 37.99 23.35 -6.76
N CYS A 160 38.67 22.32 -7.26
CA CYS A 160 40.07 22.45 -7.71
C CYS A 160 40.24 23.45 -8.85
N LYS A 161 39.23 23.58 -9.73
CA LYS A 161 39.32 24.46 -10.90
C LYS A 161 39.01 25.92 -10.59
N TYR A 162 38.11 26.19 -9.63
CA TYR A 162 37.56 27.53 -9.38
C TYR A 162 37.87 28.10 -8.00
N GLN A 163 38.55 27.34 -7.14
CA GLN A 163 38.89 27.82 -5.79
C GLN A 163 40.17 28.65 -5.83
N ASP A 164 40.05 29.94 -5.61
CA ASP A 164 41.17 30.89 -5.62
C ASP A 164 41.87 31.07 -4.26
N LYS A 165 41.22 30.60 -3.15
CA LYS A 165 41.74 30.77 -1.80
C LYS A 165 42.00 29.41 -1.17
N GLU A 166 43.13 29.26 -0.51
CA GLU A 166 43.46 28.11 0.30
C GLU A 166 42.42 27.94 1.42
N ARG A 167 41.70 26.80 1.41
CA ARG A 167 40.86 26.37 2.50
C ARG A 167 41.36 25.02 2.98
N ILE A 168 41.76 24.99 4.24
CA ILE A 168 42.07 23.71 4.91
C ILE A 168 40.74 23.05 5.25
N VAL A 169 40.41 21.95 4.55
CA VAL A 169 39.28 21.11 4.89
C VAL A 169 39.80 19.96 5.73
N GLU A 170 39.56 20.00 7.03
CA GLU A 170 39.88 18.88 7.91
C GLU A 170 38.99 17.67 7.63
N PHE A 171 39.44 16.78 6.77
CA PHE A 171 38.81 15.49 6.54
C PHE A 171 39.09 14.45 7.67
N LEU A 172 39.91 14.80 8.66
CA LEU A 172 40.38 13.88 9.69
C LEU A 172 39.39 13.58 10.83
N ALA A 173 38.27 14.31 10.92
CA ALA A 173 37.34 14.11 12.05
C ALA A 173 36.42 12.90 11.91
N VAL A 174 36.25 12.33 10.71
CA VAL A 174 35.30 11.24 10.44
C VAL A 174 35.91 9.86 10.69
N GLN A 175 37.22 9.70 10.51
CA GLN A 175 37.87 8.40 10.63
C GLN A 175 38.08 7.92 12.09
N LYS A 176 38.02 8.82 13.05
CA LYS A 176 38.24 8.52 14.48
C LYS A 176 36.99 8.09 15.24
N ARG A 177 35.83 7.99 14.57
CA ARG A 177 34.56 7.52 15.19
C ARG A 177 34.17 6.10 14.78
N MET A 178 34.98 5.40 14.02
CA MET A 178 34.71 4.02 13.59
C MET A 178 35.74 3.00 14.12
N GLU A 179 36.52 3.36 15.09
CA GLU A 179 37.24 2.45 16.02
C GLU A 179 36.53 2.52 17.38
#